data_a5d26ab22ab6c05379c14fbc56d06e78
#
_entry.id   a5d26ab22ab6c05379c14fbc56d06e78
#
_cell.length_a   1.000
_cell.length_b   1.000
_cell.length_c   1.000
_cell.angle_alpha   90.00
_cell.angle_beta   90.00
_cell.angle_gamma   90.00
#
_symmetry.space_group_name_H-M   'P 1'
#
loop_
_entity.id
_entity.type
_entity.pdbx_description
1 polymer ?
#
loop_
_entity_poly.entity_id
_entity_poly.type
_entity_poly.pdbx_seq_one_letter_code
_entity_poly.pdbx_strand_id
1 'polypeptide(L)'
;MPGKTPVIITCAVTGAIHTPSMSPHLPVTAGEIAAEAIAAAEAGAAIVHLHARDPEDGRPSQDPELFRRFLPQIKAACDVVINLTTGGAPTMGVEERLQPVLEFKPELASLNMGSMNFGLYEMLNRFTEFKHDWERPYLEESDDRIFRNTFRDIAHILSACAENRTRFEIECYDIGHLYTAAHF
;
A
#
# COMPACT_ATOMS: atom_id res chain seq x y z
N MET A 1 25.75 -16.52 -24.72
CA MET A 1 25.55 -15.95 -23.40
C MET A 1 24.23 -16.50 -22.90
N PRO A 2 24.11 -17.03 -21.67
CA PRO A 2 22.79 -17.39 -21.13
C PRO A 2 21.93 -16.13 -21.14
N GLY A 3 20.73 -16.25 -21.70
CA GLY A 3 19.79 -15.13 -21.80
C GLY A 3 19.51 -14.58 -20.41
N LYS A 4 19.51 -13.26 -20.24
CA LYS A 4 19.13 -12.62 -18.97
C LYS A 4 17.68 -13.00 -18.66
N THR A 5 17.43 -13.62 -17.54
CA THR A 5 16.07 -13.86 -17.05
C THR A 5 15.40 -12.50 -16.82
N PRO A 6 14.22 -12.24 -17.39
CA PRO A 6 13.49 -11.01 -17.11
C PRO A 6 13.20 -10.87 -15.62
N VAL A 7 13.30 -9.65 -15.09
CA VAL A 7 12.96 -9.33 -13.71
C VAL A 7 11.76 -8.41 -13.74
N ILE A 8 10.75 -8.73 -12.92
CA ILE A 8 9.59 -7.87 -12.70
C ILE A 8 9.98 -6.81 -11.66
N ILE A 9 9.75 -5.55 -11.99
CA ILE A 9 9.98 -4.41 -11.08
C ILE A 9 8.63 -3.86 -10.65
N THR A 10 8.36 -3.91 -9.34
CA THR A 10 7.23 -3.21 -8.71
C THR A 10 7.72 -1.91 -8.10
N CYS A 11 7.08 -0.79 -8.44
CA CYS A 11 7.35 0.51 -7.82
C CYS A 11 6.23 0.88 -6.85
N ALA A 12 6.57 1.06 -5.57
CA ALA A 12 5.66 1.59 -4.55
C ALA A 12 5.76 3.12 -4.53
N VAL A 13 4.69 3.79 -4.97
CA VAL A 13 4.73 5.24 -5.26
C VAL A 13 4.61 6.10 -4.01
N THR A 14 3.73 5.76 -3.06
CA THR A 14 3.50 6.60 -1.87
C THR A 14 3.48 5.83 -0.55
N GLY A 15 2.76 4.71 -0.42
CA GLY A 15 2.67 3.93 0.83
C GLY A 15 1.92 4.65 1.96
N ALA A 16 1.97 4.10 3.18
CA ALA A 16 1.32 4.64 4.36
C ALA A 16 2.28 4.99 5.51
N ILE A 17 3.55 4.60 5.41
CA ILE A 17 4.55 4.76 6.48
C ILE A 17 5.03 6.20 6.60
N HIS A 18 5.44 6.78 5.48
CA HIS A 18 5.97 8.13 5.45
C HIS A 18 4.87 9.17 5.65
N THR A 19 5.17 10.18 6.45
CA THR A 19 4.29 11.33 6.66
C THR A 19 4.75 12.53 5.82
N PRO A 20 3.89 13.52 5.55
CA PRO A 20 4.24 14.67 4.70
C PRO A 20 5.44 15.49 5.18
N SER A 21 5.76 15.44 6.48
CA SER A 21 6.94 16.12 7.04
C SER A 21 8.24 15.38 6.78
N MET A 22 8.20 14.07 6.45
CA MET A 22 9.39 13.25 6.24
C MET A 22 10.02 13.46 4.85
N SER A 23 9.24 13.86 3.86
CA SER A 23 9.73 14.09 2.50
C SER A 23 8.90 15.13 1.76
N PRO A 24 9.53 16.11 1.12
CA PRO A 24 8.83 17.04 0.23
C PRO A 24 8.40 16.40 -1.10
N HIS A 25 8.86 15.18 -1.36
CA HIS A 25 8.58 14.42 -2.59
C HIS A 25 7.54 13.31 -2.37
N LEU A 26 6.88 13.28 -1.21
CA LEU A 26 5.83 12.29 -0.96
C LEU A 26 4.58 12.67 -1.77
N PRO A 27 4.14 11.83 -2.73
CA PRO A 27 2.91 12.10 -3.46
C PRO A 27 1.70 11.99 -2.55
N VAL A 28 0.88 13.03 -2.51
CA VAL A 28 -0.32 13.13 -1.65
C VAL A 28 -1.58 13.26 -2.47
N THR A 29 -1.60 14.17 -3.44
CA THR A 29 -2.76 14.40 -4.28
C THR A 29 -2.91 13.34 -5.37
N ALA A 30 -4.13 13.18 -5.86
CA ALA A 30 -4.41 12.24 -6.96
C ALA A 30 -3.56 12.52 -8.21
N GLY A 31 -3.31 13.80 -8.52
CA GLY A 31 -2.47 14.19 -9.65
C GLY A 31 -1.00 13.80 -9.45
N GLU A 32 -0.46 14.01 -8.26
CA GLU A 32 0.92 13.60 -7.90
C GLU A 32 1.06 12.07 -7.94
N ILE A 33 0.13 11.33 -7.34
CA ILE A 33 0.15 9.86 -7.33
C ILE A 33 0.09 9.32 -8.77
N ALA A 34 -0.78 9.87 -9.62
CA ALA A 34 -0.86 9.47 -11.01
C ALA A 34 0.42 9.78 -11.79
N ALA A 35 0.97 10.99 -11.63
CA ALA A 35 2.20 11.41 -12.31
C ALA A 35 3.40 10.51 -11.95
N GLU A 36 3.59 10.23 -10.66
CA GLU A 36 4.68 9.36 -10.20
C GLU A 36 4.51 7.91 -10.65
N ALA A 37 3.26 7.39 -10.66
CA ALA A 37 2.99 6.05 -11.18
C ALA A 37 3.29 5.94 -12.69
N ILE A 38 2.92 6.94 -13.47
CA ILE A 38 3.20 7.00 -14.91
C ILE A 38 4.70 7.11 -15.15
N ALA A 39 5.39 7.99 -14.42
CA ALA A 39 6.85 8.14 -14.52
C ALA A 39 7.59 6.85 -14.14
N ALA A 40 7.10 6.12 -13.12
CA ALA A 40 7.66 4.81 -12.76
C ALA A 40 7.48 3.78 -13.89
N ALA A 41 6.32 3.75 -14.54
CA ALA A 41 6.07 2.88 -15.69
C ALA A 41 6.98 3.24 -16.89
N GLU A 42 7.15 4.52 -17.21
CA GLU A 42 8.06 5.01 -18.24
C GLU A 42 9.53 4.65 -17.94
N ALA A 43 9.91 4.64 -16.67
CA ALA A 43 11.22 4.22 -16.21
C ALA A 43 11.44 2.69 -16.24
N GLY A 44 10.39 1.91 -16.53
CA GLY A 44 10.46 0.46 -16.72
C GLY A 44 9.85 -0.38 -15.59
N ALA A 45 9.08 0.21 -14.68
CA ALA A 45 8.29 -0.55 -13.73
C ALA A 45 7.18 -1.33 -14.47
N ALA A 46 7.08 -2.63 -14.21
CA ALA A 46 6.03 -3.48 -14.74
C ALA A 46 4.75 -3.39 -13.90
N ILE A 47 4.90 -3.07 -12.62
CA ILE A 47 3.83 -2.99 -11.63
C ILE A 47 3.99 -1.69 -10.84
N VAL A 48 2.88 -1.01 -10.55
CA VAL A 48 2.84 0.09 -9.58
C VAL A 48 1.98 -0.29 -8.39
N HIS A 49 2.57 -0.22 -7.20
CA HIS A 49 1.87 -0.46 -5.94
C HIS A 49 1.34 0.86 -5.38
N LEU A 50 0.03 0.93 -5.16
CA LEU A 50 -0.68 2.18 -4.93
C LEU A 50 -1.42 2.20 -3.60
N HIS A 51 -1.26 3.32 -2.90
CA HIS A 51 -2.06 3.76 -1.78
C HIS A 51 -2.75 5.07 -2.14
N ALA A 52 -3.78 5.46 -1.38
CA ALA A 52 -4.35 6.78 -1.45
C ALA A 52 -4.06 7.57 -0.17
N ARG A 53 -4.13 8.87 -0.28
CA ARG A 53 -3.96 9.81 0.83
C ARG A 53 -5.04 10.88 0.78
N ASP A 54 -5.42 11.38 1.94
CA ASP A 54 -6.25 12.56 2.04
C ASP A 54 -5.49 13.75 1.41
N PRO A 55 -6.04 14.44 0.41
CA PRO A 55 -5.36 15.54 -0.26
C PRO A 55 -5.18 16.78 0.61
N GLU A 56 -5.89 16.91 1.74
CA GLU A 56 -5.83 18.07 2.62
C GLU A 56 -4.65 17.99 3.59
N ASP A 57 -4.39 16.80 4.13
CA ASP A 57 -3.38 16.65 5.19
C ASP A 57 -2.38 15.49 4.94
N GLY A 58 -2.53 14.76 3.85
CA GLY A 58 -1.63 13.68 3.46
C GLY A 58 -1.78 12.39 4.29
N ARG A 59 -2.80 12.29 5.14
CA ARG A 59 -3.08 11.09 5.93
C ARG A 59 -3.41 9.90 5.02
N PRO A 60 -2.86 8.70 5.29
CA PRO A 60 -3.24 7.50 4.54
C PRO A 60 -4.75 7.26 4.59
N SER A 61 -5.34 6.91 3.45
CA SER A 61 -6.78 6.66 3.32
C SER A 61 -7.06 5.46 2.43
N GLN A 62 -8.15 4.75 2.71
CA GLN A 62 -8.69 3.67 1.89
C GLN A 62 -10.07 4.02 1.32
N ASP A 63 -10.42 5.31 1.30
CA ASP A 63 -11.63 5.77 0.63
C ASP A 63 -11.55 5.52 -0.88
N PRO A 64 -12.44 4.69 -1.45
CA PRO A 64 -12.45 4.40 -2.89
C PRO A 64 -12.57 5.65 -3.77
N GLU A 65 -13.21 6.71 -3.28
CA GLU A 65 -13.34 7.96 -4.06
C GLU A 65 -11.99 8.62 -4.34
N LEU A 66 -11.00 8.45 -3.46
CA LEU A 66 -9.65 8.94 -3.69
C LEU A 66 -8.94 8.13 -4.79
N PHE A 67 -9.09 6.80 -4.76
CA PHE A 67 -8.56 5.91 -5.81
C PHE A 67 -9.20 6.20 -7.16
N ARG A 68 -10.49 6.48 -7.21
CA ARG A 68 -11.23 6.83 -8.43
C ARG A 68 -10.67 8.05 -9.15
N ARG A 69 -9.99 8.94 -8.42
CA ARG A 69 -9.44 10.17 -8.99
C ARG A 69 -8.14 9.95 -9.76
N PHE A 70 -7.32 8.95 -9.41
CA PHE A 70 -6.03 8.71 -10.06
C PHE A 70 -5.95 7.45 -10.92
N LEU A 71 -6.68 6.38 -10.59
CA LEU A 71 -6.62 5.12 -11.34
C LEU A 71 -6.94 5.29 -12.84
N PRO A 72 -8.00 6.02 -13.24
CA PRO A 72 -8.26 6.24 -14.67
C PRO A 72 -7.16 7.00 -15.39
N GLN A 73 -6.48 7.93 -14.70
CA GLN A 73 -5.38 8.70 -15.29
C GLN A 73 -4.19 7.78 -15.62
N ILE A 74 -3.84 6.88 -14.72
CA ILE A 74 -2.75 5.91 -14.92
C ILE A 74 -3.11 4.96 -16.07
N LYS A 75 -4.30 4.36 -16.05
CA LYS A 75 -4.72 3.40 -17.10
C LYS A 75 -4.91 4.04 -18.49
N ALA A 76 -5.19 5.33 -18.56
CA ALA A 76 -5.25 6.05 -19.84
C ALA A 76 -3.85 6.36 -20.42
N ALA A 77 -2.84 6.49 -19.56
CA ALA A 77 -1.50 6.89 -19.95
C ALA A 77 -0.57 5.69 -20.26
N CYS A 78 -0.73 4.56 -19.57
CA CYS A 78 0.16 3.40 -19.73
C CYS A 78 -0.54 2.08 -19.40
N ASP A 79 0.08 0.96 -19.84
CA ASP A 79 -0.41 -0.42 -19.63
C ASP A 79 0.31 -1.10 -18.44
N VAL A 80 0.64 -0.33 -17.40
CA VAL A 80 1.26 -0.88 -16.20
C VAL A 80 0.25 -1.69 -15.39
N VAL A 81 0.69 -2.79 -14.78
CA VAL A 81 -0.14 -3.57 -13.84
C VAL A 81 -0.37 -2.76 -12.58
N ILE A 82 -1.63 -2.60 -12.20
CA ILE A 82 -2.01 -1.92 -10.96
C ILE A 82 -2.10 -2.93 -9.82
N ASN A 83 -1.32 -2.68 -8.77
CA ASN A 83 -1.34 -3.38 -7.51
C ASN A 83 -1.93 -2.46 -6.43
N LEU A 84 -3.14 -2.75 -5.95
CA LEU A 84 -3.74 -1.98 -4.86
C LEU A 84 -3.42 -2.60 -3.50
N THR A 85 -3.10 -1.73 -2.54
CA THR A 85 -2.84 -2.16 -1.18
C THR A 85 -4.09 -2.76 -0.51
N THR A 86 -3.94 -3.89 0.20
CA THR A 86 -4.87 -4.32 1.25
C THR A 86 -4.32 -4.04 2.65
N GLY A 87 -3.14 -3.44 2.74
CA GLY A 87 -2.52 -3.02 4.00
C GLY A 87 -3.12 -1.74 4.56
N GLY A 88 -3.42 -0.79 3.69
CA GLY A 88 -3.88 0.53 4.11
C GLY A 88 -2.89 1.19 5.06
N ALA A 89 -3.34 1.58 6.23
CA ALA A 89 -2.52 1.99 7.36
C ALA A 89 -2.71 1.02 8.55
N PRO A 90 -1.73 0.89 9.46
CA PRO A 90 -1.83 -0.03 10.60
C PRO A 90 -2.99 0.26 11.56
N THR A 91 -3.61 1.43 11.46
CA THR A 91 -4.76 1.85 12.24
C THR A 91 -6.10 1.37 11.68
N MET A 92 -6.12 0.86 10.45
CA MET A 92 -7.35 0.51 9.72
C MET A 92 -7.75 -0.96 9.95
N GLY A 93 -9.05 -1.21 10.04
CA GLY A 93 -9.62 -2.56 10.06
C GLY A 93 -9.61 -3.23 8.68
N VAL A 94 -9.74 -4.57 8.64
CA VAL A 94 -9.68 -5.33 7.38
C VAL A 94 -10.78 -4.92 6.39
N GLU A 95 -11.98 -4.64 6.86
CA GLU A 95 -13.10 -4.22 6.01
C GLU A 95 -12.83 -2.88 5.32
N GLU A 96 -12.26 -1.93 6.05
CA GLU A 96 -11.86 -0.64 5.50
C GLU A 96 -10.75 -0.81 4.45
N ARG A 97 -9.73 -1.62 4.78
CA ARG A 97 -8.57 -1.86 3.91
C ARG A 97 -8.95 -2.51 2.58
N LEU A 98 -10.02 -3.31 2.54
CA LEU A 98 -10.46 -4.04 1.35
C LEU A 98 -11.30 -3.20 0.38
N GLN A 99 -11.91 -2.11 0.82
CA GLN A 99 -12.87 -1.36 -0.01
C GLN A 99 -12.36 -1.04 -1.42
N PRO A 100 -11.15 -0.50 -1.64
CA PRO A 100 -10.67 -0.19 -2.98
C PRO A 100 -10.50 -1.44 -3.85
N VAL A 101 -10.00 -2.53 -3.28
CA VAL A 101 -9.77 -3.77 -4.03
C VAL A 101 -11.10 -4.41 -4.48
N LEU A 102 -12.11 -4.39 -3.62
CA LEU A 102 -13.43 -4.93 -3.95
C LEU A 102 -14.15 -4.08 -4.99
N GLU A 103 -13.97 -2.76 -4.94
CA GLU A 103 -14.60 -1.85 -5.89
C GLU A 103 -13.93 -1.87 -7.25
N PHE A 104 -12.61 -1.70 -7.30
CA PHE A 104 -11.87 -1.55 -8.56
C PHE A 104 -11.41 -2.87 -9.18
N LYS A 105 -11.44 -3.96 -8.44
CA LYS A 105 -11.09 -5.32 -8.90
C LYS A 105 -9.78 -5.33 -9.71
N PRO A 106 -8.65 -4.89 -9.10
CA PRO A 106 -7.39 -4.78 -9.79
C PRO A 106 -6.87 -6.15 -10.22
N GLU A 107 -5.93 -6.17 -11.16
CA GLU A 107 -5.22 -7.40 -11.54
C GLU A 107 -4.40 -7.96 -10.39
N LEU A 108 -3.84 -7.09 -9.55
CA LEU A 108 -2.99 -7.44 -8.42
C LEU A 108 -3.37 -6.63 -7.17
N ALA A 109 -3.26 -7.25 -6.00
CA ALA A 109 -3.35 -6.59 -4.70
C ALA A 109 -2.23 -7.10 -3.78
N SER A 110 -1.80 -6.33 -2.81
CA SER A 110 -0.87 -6.86 -1.79
C SER A 110 -1.61 -7.69 -0.75
N LEU A 111 -0.92 -8.66 -0.14
CA LEU A 111 -1.47 -9.47 0.96
C LEU A 111 -0.40 -9.79 1.99
N ASN A 112 -0.56 -9.22 3.18
CA ASN A 112 0.30 -9.50 4.32
C ASN A 112 -0.07 -10.83 4.97
N MET A 113 0.91 -11.74 5.09
CA MET A 113 0.69 -13.12 5.56
C MET A 113 0.84 -13.29 7.07
N GLY A 114 0.67 -12.22 7.85
CA GLY A 114 0.66 -12.32 9.29
C GLY A 114 0.60 -10.98 10.01
N SER A 115 0.23 -11.05 11.29
CA SER A 115 0.27 -9.88 12.19
C SER A 115 1.68 -9.65 12.70
N MET A 116 2.05 -8.39 12.90
CA MET A 116 3.35 -8.02 13.43
C MET A 116 3.28 -6.71 14.23
N ASN A 117 4.24 -6.51 15.11
CA ASN A 117 4.50 -5.19 15.67
C ASN A 117 4.98 -4.27 14.54
N PHE A 118 4.45 -3.06 14.51
CA PHE A 118 4.73 -2.13 13.43
C PHE A 118 5.07 -0.75 14.00
N GLY A 119 6.30 -0.63 14.52
CA GLY A 119 6.78 0.56 15.22
C GLY A 119 7.43 1.57 14.28
N LEU A 120 6.96 2.82 14.33
CA LEU A 120 7.51 3.97 13.62
C LEU A 120 8.03 5.04 14.58
N TYR A 121 7.87 4.83 15.89
CA TYR A 121 8.18 5.80 16.95
C TYR A 121 9.65 6.25 16.94
N GLU A 122 10.58 5.42 16.50
CA GLU A 122 11.99 5.80 16.37
C GLU A 122 12.24 6.92 15.35
N MET A 123 11.30 7.14 14.41
CA MET A 123 11.37 8.26 13.47
C MET A 123 11.30 9.62 14.17
N LEU A 124 10.74 9.69 15.39
CA LEU A 124 10.73 10.90 16.23
C LEU A 124 12.13 11.39 16.62
N ASN A 125 13.12 10.50 16.63
CA ASN A 125 14.51 10.89 16.84
C ASN A 125 15.09 11.70 15.66
N ARG A 126 14.49 11.56 14.48
CA ARG A 126 14.95 12.20 13.25
C ARG A 126 14.07 13.37 12.82
N PHE A 127 12.75 13.26 13.05
CA PHE A 127 11.76 14.25 12.64
C PHE A 127 11.12 14.85 13.90
N THR A 128 11.33 16.13 14.12
CA THR A 128 10.86 16.86 15.32
C THR A 128 9.81 17.91 15.00
N GLU A 129 9.76 18.36 13.73
CA GLU A 129 8.80 19.35 13.24
C GLU A 129 7.81 18.67 12.29
N PHE A 130 6.54 18.93 12.47
CA PHE A 130 5.46 18.31 11.71
C PHE A 130 4.56 19.38 11.09
N LYS A 131 4.11 19.12 9.86
CA LYS A 131 3.21 20.00 9.11
C LYS A 131 1.77 19.89 9.60
N HIS A 132 1.38 18.68 10.03
CA HIS A 132 0.01 18.35 10.43
C HIS A 132 -0.02 17.73 11.82
N ASP A 133 -1.04 18.06 12.59
CA ASP A 133 -1.19 17.63 13.99
C ASP A 133 -1.29 16.11 14.17
N TRP A 134 -1.71 15.38 13.13
CA TRP A 134 -1.84 13.94 13.18
C TRP A 134 -0.51 13.18 13.07
N GLU A 135 0.54 13.79 12.49
CA GLU A 135 1.78 13.07 12.17
C GLU A 135 2.52 12.61 13.43
N ARG A 136 2.68 13.49 14.41
CA ARG A 136 3.36 13.15 15.66
C ARG A 136 2.64 12.04 16.44
N PRO A 137 1.34 12.12 16.75
CA PRO A 137 0.61 11.01 17.41
C PRO A 137 0.66 9.71 16.61
N TYR A 138 0.59 9.76 15.29
CA TYR A 138 0.70 8.58 14.42
C TYR A 138 2.02 7.83 14.61
N LEU A 139 3.11 8.55 14.84
CA LEU A 139 4.40 7.94 15.13
C LEU A 139 4.52 7.51 16.60
N GLU A 140 4.14 8.36 17.55
CA GLU A 140 4.23 8.08 18.98
C GLU A 140 3.48 6.81 19.38
N GLU A 141 2.23 6.67 18.95
CA GLU A 141 1.38 5.53 19.29
C GLU A 141 1.81 4.21 18.61
N SER A 142 2.77 4.25 17.70
CA SER A 142 3.19 3.06 16.96
C SER A 142 4.01 2.07 17.79
N ASP A 143 4.48 2.45 18.98
CA ASP A 143 5.19 1.56 19.90
C ASP A 143 4.28 0.49 20.53
N ASP A 144 2.97 0.79 20.64
CA ASP A 144 1.94 -0.14 21.13
C ASP A 144 0.97 -0.57 20.01
N ARG A 145 1.45 -0.64 18.77
CA ARG A 145 0.61 -0.95 17.60
C ARG A 145 0.93 -2.31 17.00
N ILE A 146 -0.13 -3.08 16.76
CA ILE A 146 -0.05 -4.32 15.99
C ILE A 146 -0.66 -4.07 14.61
N PHE A 147 0.12 -4.30 13.55
CA PHE A 147 -0.44 -4.43 12.21
C PHE A 147 -1.11 -5.80 12.11
N ARG A 148 -2.42 -5.79 12.16
CA ARG A 148 -3.23 -6.99 12.33
C ARG A 148 -3.55 -7.66 11.01
N ASN A 149 -3.15 -8.94 10.88
CA ASN A 149 -3.50 -9.86 9.81
C ASN A 149 -3.60 -11.27 10.39
N THR A 150 -4.71 -11.56 11.07
CA THR A 150 -4.98 -12.90 11.63
C THR A 150 -5.32 -13.89 10.52
N PHE A 151 -5.32 -15.18 10.82
CA PHE A 151 -5.79 -16.20 9.87
C PHE A 151 -7.20 -15.92 9.37
N ARG A 152 -8.08 -15.39 10.23
CA ARG A 152 -9.43 -14.98 9.83
C ARG A 152 -9.40 -13.83 8.84
N ASP A 153 -8.55 -12.83 9.06
CA ASP A 153 -8.44 -11.67 8.18
C ASP A 153 -7.88 -12.10 6.81
N ILE A 154 -6.86 -12.95 6.79
CA ILE A 154 -6.27 -13.49 5.56
C ILE A 154 -7.30 -14.32 4.78
N ALA A 155 -7.98 -15.25 5.45
CA ALA A 155 -9.03 -16.08 4.83
C ALA A 155 -10.15 -15.19 4.25
N HIS A 156 -10.54 -14.13 4.96
CA HIS A 156 -11.54 -13.17 4.50
C HIS A 156 -11.08 -12.45 3.23
N ILE A 157 -9.85 -11.90 3.22
CA ILE A 157 -9.29 -11.22 2.05
C ILE A 157 -9.26 -12.15 0.83
N LEU A 158 -8.74 -13.37 1.00
CA LEU A 158 -8.67 -14.36 -0.07
C LEU A 158 -10.06 -14.69 -0.63
N SER A 159 -11.04 -14.93 0.25
CA SER A 159 -12.42 -15.23 -0.13
C SER A 159 -13.09 -14.05 -0.83
N ALA A 160 -12.96 -12.86 -0.29
CA ALA A 160 -13.59 -11.65 -0.84
C ALA A 160 -13.06 -11.29 -2.25
N CYS A 161 -11.79 -11.60 -2.52
CA CYS A 161 -11.16 -11.32 -3.81
C CYS A 161 -11.27 -12.47 -4.83
N ALA A 162 -11.70 -13.67 -4.41
CA ALA A 162 -11.71 -14.86 -5.27
C ALA A 162 -12.56 -14.67 -6.54
N GLU A 163 -13.75 -14.07 -6.41
CA GLU A 163 -14.66 -13.82 -7.54
C GLU A 163 -14.13 -12.77 -8.52
N ASN A 164 -13.27 -11.86 -8.05
CA ASN A 164 -12.72 -10.77 -8.85
C ASN A 164 -11.53 -11.21 -9.72
N ARG A 165 -11.00 -12.42 -9.51
CA ARG A 165 -9.76 -12.91 -10.12
C ARG A 165 -8.53 -12.04 -9.81
N THR A 166 -8.59 -11.22 -8.79
CA THR A 166 -7.45 -10.45 -8.29
C THR A 166 -6.39 -11.42 -7.78
N ARG A 167 -5.15 -11.28 -8.24
CA ARG A 167 -3.99 -12.02 -7.75
C ARG A 167 -3.33 -11.27 -6.62
N PHE A 168 -2.45 -11.94 -5.87
CA PHE A 168 -1.80 -11.30 -4.72
C PHE A 168 -0.28 -11.27 -4.86
N GLU A 169 0.30 -10.12 -4.54
CA GLU A 169 1.68 -9.99 -4.14
C GLU A 169 1.77 -10.32 -2.65
N ILE A 170 2.42 -11.44 -2.35
CA ILE A 170 2.50 -11.98 -0.99
C ILE A 170 3.60 -11.28 -0.22
N GLU A 171 3.25 -10.64 0.90
CA GLU A 171 4.18 -9.92 1.76
C GLU A 171 4.47 -10.72 3.03
N CYS A 172 5.74 -11.12 3.20
CA CYS A 172 6.23 -11.89 4.34
C CYS A 172 7.35 -11.13 5.04
N TYR A 173 7.12 -10.67 6.25
CA TYR A 173 8.07 -9.87 7.04
C TYR A 173 8.86 -10.69 8.06
N ASP A 174 8.45 -11.93 8.32
CA ASP A 174 9.20 -12.89 9.11
C ASP A 174 8.99 -14.34 8.61
N ILE A 175 9.70 -15.29 9.23
CA ILE A 175 9.63 -16.72 8.85
C ILE A 175 8.23 -17.30 9.11
N GLY A 176 7.53 -16.85 10.14
CA GLY A 176 6.16 -17.30 10.44
C GLY A 176 5.18 -16.96 9.32
N HIS A 177 5.37 -15.83 8.65
CA HIS A 177 4.54 -15.43 7.51
C HIS A 177 4.71 -16.37 6.32
N LEU A 178 5.91 -16.93 6.09
CA LEU A 178 6.12 -17.95 5.04
C LEU A 178 5.34 -19.21 5.33
N TYR A 179 5.30 -19.67 6.59
CA TYR A 179 4.49 -20.82 6.98
C TYR A 179 2.99 -20.53 6.84
N THR A 180 2.56 -19.32 7.17
CA THR A 180 1.17 -18.88 6.96
C THR A 180 0.82 -18.88 5.48
N ALA A 181 1.70 -18.36 4.61
CA ALA A 181 1.49 -18.38 3.16
C ALA A 181 1.41 -19.79 2.59
N ALA A 182 2.17 -20.74 3.16
CA ALA A 182 2.10 -22.16 2.75
C ALA A 182 0.85 -22.88 3.30
N HIS A 183 0.20 -22.34 4.32
CA HIS A 183 -1.02 -22.89 4.89
C HIS A 183 -2.26 -22.55 4.05
N PHE A 184 -2.30 -21.36 3.46
CA PHE A 184 -3.39 -20.88 2.61
C PHE A 184 -3.19 -21.22 1.14
#